data_fee3fb8ee3fbac362b41f987d19bafbc
#
_entry.id   fee3fb8ee3fbac362b41f987d19bafbc
#
_cell.length_a   1.000
_cell.length_b   1.000
_cell.length_c   1.000
_cell.angle_alpha   90.00
_cell.angle_beta   90.00
_cell.angle_gamma   90.00
#
_symmetry.space_group_name_H-M   'P 1'
#
loop_
_entity.id
_entity.type
_entity.pdbx_description
1 polymer ?
#
loop_
_entity_poly.entity_id
_entity_poly.type
_entity_poly.pdbx_seq_one_letter_code
_entity_poly.pdbx_strand_id
1 'polypeptide(L)'
;MQKNLRLLNLRLDVVVKDICGLTGLLIIRAICDGETDPEKLASFRHGNCRKSEEEIAKALQTNGRKDYLFALQQELDTYDHLQNKIDECDKEIDKMLNEIIQSDDNKRQHFIDAKPHKRVNKNTPKDIDLNLKSYQMFEGTDLLAIEGMSYSTVLALMSEVGLEGIRKFKTAKHFASWLRLAPNNKVSGGKVLSSKVPKGSNRLKIALRNAANAIGNLKDSTPLRDFFHRI
;
A
#
# COMPACT_ATOMS: atom_id res chain seq x y z
N MET A 1 19.95 -3.39 4.77
CA MET A 1 19.84 -4.27 5.97
C MET A 1 19.99 -5.76 5.65
N GLN A 2 19.21 -6.39 4.76
CA GLN A 2 19.27 -7.86 4.54
C GLN A 2 20.66 -8.35 4.09
N LYS A 3 21.35 -7.63 3.22
CA LYS A 3 22.73 -7.96 2.79
C LYS A 3 23.71 -7.99 3.98
N ASN A 4 23.68 -6.95 4.82
CA ASN A 4 24.61 -6.84 5.96
C ASN A 4 24.29 -7.86 7.05
N LEU A 5 23.01 -8.18 7.29
CA LEU A 5 22.62 -9.28 8.17
C LEU A 5 23.24 -10.62 7.69
N ARG A 6 23.15 -10.93 6.40
CA ARG A 6 23.78 -12.15 5.85
C ARG A 6 25.31 -12.16 5.98
N LEU A 7 25.95 -11.01 5.79
CA LEU A 7 27.40 -10.87 5.97
C LEU A 7 27.83 -11.01 7.44
N LEU A 8 26.93 -10.69 8.37
CA LEU A 8 27.08 -10.97 9.81
C LEU A 8 26.74 -12.43 10.18
N ASN A 9 26.40 -13.28 9.23
CA ASN A 9 25.88 -14.64 9.42
C ASN A 9 24.50 -14.68 10.15
N LEU A 10 23.75 -13.59 10.12
CA LEU A 10 22.43 -13.47 10.72
C LEU A 10 21.36 -13.74 9.65
N ARG A 11 20.79 -14.95 9.67
CA ARG A 11 19.83 -15.40 8.65
C ARG A 11 18.39 -15.07 9.04
N LEU A 12 18.17 -13.83 9.46
CA LEU A 12 16.85 -13.35 9.85
C LEU A 12 15.79 -13.49 8.73
N ASP A 13 16.22 -13.34 7.49
CA ASP A 13 15.40 -13.46 6.28
C ASP A 13 14.75 -14.84 6.06
N VAL A 14 15.27 -15.90 6.69
CA VAL A 14 14.71 -17.25 6.56
C VAL A 14 13.75 -17.60 7.70
N VAL A 15 13.77 -16.85 8.78
CA VAL A 15 12.96 -17.12 9.98
C VAL A 15 11.81 -16.12 10.17
N VAL A 16 11.90 -14.91 9.61
CA VAL A 16 10.82 -13.93 9.59
C VAL A 16 10.35 -13.68 8.16
N LYS A 17 9.06 -13.42 8.01
CA LYS A 17 8.47 -13.12 6.69
C LYS A 17 8.94 -11.78 6.13
N ASP A 18 9.17 -10.81 7.00
CA ASP A 18 9.57 -9.43 6.66
C ASP A 18 10.56 -8.95 7.71
N ILE A 19 11.79 -8.67 7.31
CA ILE A 19 12.84 -8.16 8.21
C ILE A 19 12.52 -6.74 8.72
N CYS A 20 11.71 -5.98 7.99
CA CYS A 20 11.19 -4.68 8.41
C CYS A 20 9.82 -4.79 9.11
N GLY A 21 9.37 -6.00 9.45
CA GLY A 21 8.21 -6.23 10.30
C GLY A 21 8.56 -6.08 11.79
N LEU A 22 7.53 -6.18 12.65
CA LEU A 22 7.69 -5.97 14.09
C LEU A 22 8.83 -6.79 14.71
N THR A 23 8.80 -8.11 14.56
CA THR A 23 9.85 -8.99 15.09
C THR A 23 11.22 -8.69 14.46
N GLY A 24 11.25 -8.46 13.13
CA GLY A 24 12.50 -8.22 12.43
C GLY A 24 13.19 -6.93 12.87
N LEU A 25 12.46 -5.83 12.99
CA LEU A 25 13.01 -4.55 13.45
C LEU A 25 13.45 -4.59 14.93
N LEU A 26 12.69 -5.26 15.80
CA LEU A 26 13.10 -5.42 17.20
C LEU A 26 14.43 -6.16 17.30
N ILE A 27 14.60 -7.26 16.56
CA ILE A 27 15.86 -8.03 16.54
C ILE A 27 16.98 -7.18 15.93
N ILE A 28 16.77 -6.50 14.81
CA ILE A 28 17.79 -5.66 14.16
C ILE A 28 18.26 -4.54 15.10
N ARG A 29 17.34 -3.88 15.79
CA ARG A 29 17.67 -2.83 16.78
C ARG A 29 18.51 -3.38 17.90
N ALA A 30 18.11 -4.50 18.50
CA ALA A 30 18.88 -5.15 19.56
C ALA A 30 20.31 -5.53 19.11
N ILE A 31 20.46 -6.03 17.86
CA ILE A 31 21.78 -6.32 17.28
C ILE A 31 22.61 -5.03 17.14
N CYS A 32 22.03 -3.95 16.68
CA CYS A 32 22.69 -2.65 16.54
C CYS A 32 23.07 -2.07 17.92
N ASP A 33 22.26 -2.33 18.95
CA ASP A 33 22.53 -1.95 20.35
C ASP A 33 23.59 -2.86 21.02
N GLY A 34 24.13 -3.83 20.28
CA GLY A 34 25.23 -4.69 20.75
C GLY A 34 24.79 -6.04 21.33
N GLU A 35 23.51 -6.40 21.24
CA GLU A 35 23.10 -7.74 21.67
C GLU A 35 23.53 -8.79 20.66
N THR A 36 24.19 -9.83 21.15
CA THR A 36 24.76 -10.93 20.35
C THR A 36 24.25 -12.29 20.76
N ASP A 37 23.55 -12.37 21.90
CA ASP A 37 22.99 -13.62 22.40
C ASP A 37 21.79 -14.07 21.54
N PRO A 38 21.89 -15.20 20.82
CA PRO A 38 20.84 -15.67 19.95
C PRO A 38 19.50 -15.96 20.67
N GLU A 39 19.56 -16.40 21.93
CA GLU A 39 18.36 -16.73 22.70
C GLU A 39 17.63 -15.44 23.08
N LYS A 40 18.36 -14.41 23.54
CA LYS A 40 17.76 -13.08 23.79
C LYS A 40 17.20 -12.46 22.53
N LEU A 41 17.92 -12.53 21.40
CA LEU A 41 17.42 -12.05 20.13
C LEU A 41 16.14 -12.77 19.69
N ALA A 42 16.07 -14.08 19.93
CA ALA A 42 14.88 -14.88 19.60
C ALA A 42 13.68 -14.54 20.50
N SER A 43 13.90 -14.11 21.75
CA SER A 43 12.81 -13.71 22.66
C SER A 43 12.01 -12.50 22.19
N PHE A 44 12.52 -11.68 21.27
CA PHE A 44 11.76 -10.61 20.60
C PHE A 44 10.72 -11.12 19.61
N ARG A 45 10.57 -12.44 19.49
CA ARG A 45 9.57 -13.06 18.62
C ARG A 45 8.15 -12.64 19.00
N HIS A 46 7.39 -12.10 18.03
CA HIS A 46 5.97 -11.87 18.21
C HIS A 46 5.17 -13.18 18.10
N GLY A 47 4.08 -13.33 18.86
CA GLY A 47 3.26 -14.54 18.88
C GLY A 47 2.75 -15.04 17.52
N ASN A 48 2.56 -14.13 16.55
CA ASN A 48 2.17 -14.48 15.18
C ASN A 48 3.32 -14.97 14.28
N CYS A 49 4.56 -15.04 14.80
CA CYS A 49 5.67 -15.59 14.06
C CYS A 49 5.54 -17.11 13.95
N ARG A 50 5.66 -17.65 12.71
CA ARG A 50 5.49 -19.10 12.46
C ARG A 50 6.63 -19.95 12.99
N LYS A 51 7.84 -19.37 13.08
CA LYS A 51 9.03 -20.07 13.54
C LYS A 51 9.12 -20.01 15.06
N SER A 52 9.63 -21.07 15.68
CA SER A 52 9.87 -21.13 17.11
C SER A 52 11.07 -20.24 17.52
N GLU A 53 11.21 -19.94 18.80
CA GLU A 53 12.36 -19.22 19.33
C GLU A 53 13.66 -19.96 19.08
N GLU A 54 13.64 -21.30 19.23
CA GLU A 54 14.81 -22.14 18.95
C GLU A 54 15.25 -22.08 17.50
N GLU A 55 14.28 -22.09 16.54
CA GLU A 55 14.60 -21.96 15.11
C GLU A 55 15.17 -20.57 14.80
N ILE A 56 14.66 -19.53 15.46
CA ILE A 56 15.15 -18.16 15.31
C ILE A 56 16.56 -18.04 15.91
N ALA A 57 16.80 -18.55 17.12
CA ALA A 57 18.11 -18.50 17.77
C ALA A 57 19.18 -19.21 16.93
N LYS A 58 18.86 -20.38 16.35
CA LYS A 58 19.80 -21.09 15.44
C LYS A 58 20.18 -20.27 14.20
N ALA A 59 19.29 -19.41 13.72
CA ALA A 59 19.52 -18.58 12.54
C ALA A 59 20.26 -17.26 12.87
N LEU A 60 20.40 -16.90 14.16
CA LEU A 60 20.92 -15.61 14.61
C LEU A 60 22.32 -15.73 15.26
N GLN A 61 23.15 -16.63 14.77
CA GLN A 61 24.52 -16.77 15.24
C GLN A 61 25.46 -15.84 14.48
N THR A 62 25.81 -14.73 15.13
CA THR A 62 26.66 -13.70 14.52
C THR A 62 28.13 -14.14 14.43
N ASN A 63 28.86 -13.64 13.44
CA ASN A 63 30.32 -13.76 13.32
C ASN A 63 31.08 -12.58 13.96
N GLY A 64 30.37 -11.63 14.58
CA GLY A 64 30.97 -10.53 15.36
C GLY A 64 31.70 -9.46 14.54
N ARG A 65 31.56 -9.40 13.22
CA ARG A 65 32.28 -8.43 12.35
C ARG A 65 31.75 -7.01 12.52
N LYS A 66 32.56 -6.17 13.14
CA LYS A 66 32.22 -4.78 13.47
C LYS A 66 31.99 -3.89 12.27
N ASP A 67 32.68 -4.14 11.16
CA ASP A 67 32.49 -3.39 9.90
C ASP A 67 31.09 -3.57 9.30
N TYR A 68 30.56 -4.79 9.32
CA TYR A 68 29.19 -5.06 8.86
C TYR A 68 28.13 -4.63 9.87
N LEU A 69 28.45 -4.65 11.17
CA LEU A 69 27.57 -4.12 12.19
C LEU A 69 27.40 -2.60 12.01
N PHE A 70 28.52 -1.88 11.79
CA PHE A 70 28.48 -0.44 11.48
C PHE A 70 27.62 -0.17 10.22
N ALA A 71 27.83 -0.95 9.14
CA ALA A 71 27.04 -0.78 7.93
C ALA A 71 25.55 -1.10 8.15
N LEU A 72 25.21 -2.08 9.00
CA LEU A 72 23.82 -2.38 9.37
C LEU A 72 23.19 -1.23 10.12
N GLN A 73 23.93 -0.61 11.06
CA GLN A 73 23.47 0.58 11.80
C GLN A 73 23.15 1.74 10.84
N GLN A 74 24.04 2.04 9.87
CA GLN A 74 23.79 3.12 8.89
C GLN A 74 22.54 2.87 8.05
N GLU A 75 22.26 1.61 7.72
CA GLU A 75 21.03 1.27 6.99
C GLU A 75 19.77 1.33 7.87
N LEU A 76 19.89 1.03 9.16
CA LEU A 76 18.79 1.18 10.12
C LEU A 76 18.47 2.67 10.31
N ASP A 77 19.48 3.51 10.50
CA ASP A 77 19.31 4.97 10.65
C ASP A 77 18.66 5.58 9.39
N THR A 78 19.07 5.10 8.21
CA THR A 78 18.44 5.51 6.95
C THR A 78 16.98 5.07 6.87
N TYR A 79 16.68 3.86 7.31
CA TYR A 79 15.30 3.36 7.37
C TYR A 79 14.44 4.23 8.29
N ASP A 80 14.92 4.53 9.49
CA ASP A 80 14.21 5.35 10.46
C ASP A 80 14.02 6.79 9.95
N HIS A 81 15.04 7.37 9.31
CA HIS A 81 14.92 8.68 8.68
C HIS A 81 13.82 8.69 7.61
N LEU A 82 13.78 7.68 6.73
CA LEU A 82 12.76 7.59 5.70
C LEU A 82 11.36 7.38 6.28
N GLN A 83 11.23 6.61 7.38
CA GLN A 83 9.94 6.45 8.06
C GLN A 83 9.45 7.77 8.65
N ASN A 84 10.34 8.55 9.27
CA ASN A 84 9.99 9.88 9.77
C ASN A 84 9.54 10.82 8.63
N LYS A 85 10.20 10.74 7.46
CA LYS A 85 9.77 11.52 6.28
C LYS A 85 8.42 11.09 5.72
N ILE A 86 8.09 9.81 5.78
CA ILE A 86 6.75 9.32 5.42
C ILE A 86 5.72 9.87 6.40
N ASP A 87 5.99 9.82 7.70
CA ASP A 87 5.07 10.34 8.72
C ASP A 87 4.86 11.86 8.59
N GLU A 88 5.90 12.63 8.21
CA GLU A 88 5.77 14.06 7.88
C GLU A 88 4.87 14.28 6.65
N CYS A 89 5.03 13.48 5.60
CA CYS A 89 4.19 13.55 4.41
C CYS A 89 2.73 13.19 4.73
N ASP A 90 2.51 12.16 5.56
CA ASP A 90 1.17 11.77 5.97
C ASP A 90 0.45 12.91 6.71
N LYS A 91 1.16 13.62 7.60
CA LYS A 91 0.59 14.79 8.32
C LYS A 91 0.22 15.92 7.35
N GLU A 92 1.07 16.20 6.35
CA GLU A 92 0.76 17.25 5.37
C GLU A 92 -0.42 16.84 4.46
N ILE A 93 -0.51 15.57 4.06
CA ILE A 93 -1.68 15.03 3.35
C ILE A 93 -2.95 15.21 4.18
N ASP A 94 -2.89 14.90 5.48
CA ASP A 94 -4.04 15.08 6.38
C ASP A 94 -4.50 16.53 6.44
N LYS A 95 -3.56 17.45 6.57
CA LYS A 95 -3.83 18.89 6.59
C LYS A 95 -4.48 19.36 5.28
N MET A 96 -3.89 19.00 4.14
CA MET A 96 -4.45 19.35 2.82
C MET A 96 -5.88 18.79 2.62
N LEU A 97 -6.13 17.55 3.02
CA LEU A 97 -7.47 16.96 2.94
C LEU A 97 -8.46 17.71 3.84
N ASN A 98 -8.03 18.09 5.06
CA ASN A 98 -8.85 18.90 5.95
C ASN A 98 -9.20 20.27 5.34
N GLU A 99 -8.23 20.94 4.73
CA GLU A 99 -8.46 22.24 4.08
C GLU A 99 -9.47 22.13 2.93
N ILE A 100 -9.35 21.10 2.09
CA ILE A 100 -10.31 20.85 0.99
C ILE A 100 -11.72 20.56 1.51
N ILE A 101 -11.85 19.74 2.55
CA ILE A 101 -13.13 19.39 3.15
C ILE A 101 -13.74 20.59 3.89
N GLN A 102 -12.89 21.37 4.55
CA GLN A 102 -13.33 22.53 5.33
C GLN A 102 -13.78 23.73 4.49
N SER A 103 -13.29 23.82 3.27
CA SER A 103 -13.73 24.88 2.33
C SER A 103 -15.18 24.71 1.84
N ASP A 104 -15.83 23.57 2.17
CA ASP A 104 -17.19 23.26 1.76
C ASP A 104 -18.03 22.82 2.99
N ASP A 105 -18.84 23.74 3.52
CA ASP A 105 -19.68 23.49 4.70
C ASP A 105 -20.67 22.32 4.51
N ASN A 106 -21.14 22.07 3.30
CA ASN A 106 -22.00 20.95 2.98
C ASN A 106 -21.28 19.60 3.20
N LYS A 107 -19.99 19.52 2.92
CA LYS A 107 -19.22 18.28 3.10
C LYS A 107 -19.00 17.93 4.58
N ARG A 108 -18.93 18.95 5.45
CA ARG A 108 -18.75 18.77 6.89
C ARG A 108 -19.97 18.23 7.62
N GLN A 109 -21.15 18.77 7.29
CA GLN A 109 -22.35 18.56 8.11
C GLN A 109 -23.15 17.33 7.70
N HIS A 110 -23.07 16.90 6.44
CA HIS A 110 -23.95 15.86 5.89
C HIS A 110 -23.31 14.47 5.73
N PHE A 111 -21.97 14.37 5.68
CA PHE A 111 -21.28 13.12 5.38
C PHE A 111 -20.38 12.68 6.53
N ILE A 112 -20.99 12.31 7.66
CA ILE A 112 -20.28 11.91 8.87
C ILE A 112 -20.28 10.39 9.13
N ASP A 113 -21.21 9.65 8.51
CA ASP A 113 -21.45 8.23 8.78
C ASP A 113 -20.76 7.31 7.77
N ALA A 114 -19.44 7.47 7.60
CA ALA A 114 -18.66 6.56 6.78
C ALA A 114 -18.54 5.17 7.45
N LYS A 115 -18.88 4.12 6.71
CA LYS A 115 -18.71 2.75 7.22
C LYS A 115 -17.22 2.39 7.33
N PRO A 116 -16.75 1.85 8.46
CA PRO A 116 -15.35 1.47 8.61
C PRO A 116 -14.99 0.29 7.71
N HIS A 117 -13.89 0.37 6.98
CA HIS A 117 -13.33 -0.70 6.18
C HIS A 117 -12.14 -1.35 6.87
N LYS A 118 -12.14 -2.69 6.98
CA LYS A 118 -11.16 -3.46 7.76
C LYS A 118 -9.79 -3.63 7.10
N ARG A 119 -9.65 -3.37 5.81
CA ARG A 119 -8.42 -3.63 5.06
C ARG A 119 -7.55 -2.39 4.94
N VAL A 120 -6.77 -2.15 5.99
CA VAL A 120 -5.63 -1.22 5.94
C VAL A 120 -4.39 -2.02 5.57
N ASN A 121 -3.69 -1.64 4.52
CA ASN A 121 -2.42 -2.26 4.18
C ASN A 121 -1.25 -1.50 4.86
N LYS A 122 -0.08 -2.13 4.90
CA LYS A 122 1.14 -1.60 5.54
C LYS A 122 1.54 -0.19 5.03
N ASN A 123 1.20 0.12 3.78
CA ASN A 123 1.58 1.39 3.13
C ASN A 123 0.44 2.42 3.12
N THR A 124 -0.64 2.17 3.83
CA THR A 124 -1.69 3.16 4.04
C THR A 124 -1.17 4.24 4.98
N PRO A 125 -1.38 5.54 4.68
CA PRO A 125 -1.03 6.62 5.59
C PRO A 125 -1.55 6.35 7.00
N LYS A 126 -0.71 6.65 7.99
CA LYS A 126 -1.04 6.48 9.40
C LYS A 126 -1.75 7.73 9.91
N ASP A 127 -2.54 7.55 10.95
CA ASP A 127 -3.19 8.63 11.69
C ASP A 127 -4.12 9.52 10.84
N ILE A 128 -4.50 9.06 9.65
CA ILE A 128 -5.49 9.70 8.78
C ILE A 128 -6.72 8.82 8.69
N ASP A 129 -7.89 9.34 9.04
CA ASP A 129 -9.15 8.67 8.72
C ASP A 129 -9.50 8.86 7.24
N LEU A 130 -8.79 8.11 6.41
CA LEU A 130 -9.02 8.15 4.95
C LEU A 130 -10.41 7.67 4.56
N ASN A 131 -11.04 6.84 5.39
CA ASN A 131 -12.39 6.38 5.13
C ASN A 131 -13.38 7.53 5.20
N LEU A 132 -13.37 8.25 6.32
CA LEU A 132 -14.23 9.41 6.51
C LEU A 132 -13.90 10.52 5.50
N LYS A 133 -12.62 10.83 5.31
CA LYS A 133 -12.19 11.91 4.39
C LYS A 133 -12.56 11.64 2.94
N SER A 134 -12.38 10.40 2.47
CA SER A 134 -12.81 10.05 1.11
C SER A 134 -14.33 10.12 0.97
N TYR A 135 -15.07 9.65 1.95
CA TYR A 135 -16.52 9.72 1.97
C TYR A 135 -17.05 11.17 1.92
N GLN A 136 -16.43 12.06 2.72
CA GLN A 136 -16.73 13.49 2.71
C GLN A 136 -16.34 14.14 1.38
N MET A 137 -15.15 13.86 0.85
CA MET A 137 -14.66 14.44 -0.40
C MET A 137 -15.50 14.03 -1.60
N PHE A 138 -16.05 12.81 -1.61
CA PHE A 138 -16.90 12.28 -2.68
C PHE A 138 -18.41 12.33 -2.33
N GLU A 139 -18.80 13.26 -1.47
CA GLU A 139 -20.21 13.60 -1.13
C GLU A 139 -21.03 12.36 -0.77
N GLY A 140 -20.56 11.58 0.17
CA GLY A 140 -21.25 10.40 0.67
C GLY A 140 -21.12 9.15 -0.22
N THR A 141 -20.27 9.19 -1.25
CA THR A 141 -19.99 8.01 -2.06
C THR A 141 -18.89 7.17 -1.40
N ASP A 142 -19.25 5.96 -0.95
CA ASP A 142 -18.33 5.02 -0.34
C ASP A 142 -17.54 4.26 -1.44
N LEU A 143 -16.42 4.83 -1.85
CA LEU A 143 -15.55 4.23 -2.86
C LEU A 143 -14.86 2.96 -2.35
N LEU A 144 -14.66 2.82 -1.05
CA LEU A 144 -14.01 1.65 -0.45
C LEU A 144 -14.95 0.44 -0.36
N ALA A 145 -16.26 0.65 -0.46
CA ALA A 145 -17.24 -0.42 -0.59
C ALA A 145 -17.17 -1.13 -1.96
N ILE A 146 -16.57 -0.48 -2.97
CA ILE A 146 -16.37 -1.10 -4.28
C ILE A 146 -15.28 -2.16 -4.17
N GLU A 147 -15.59 -3.38 -4.59
CA GLU A 147 -14.64 -4.50 -4.60
C GLU A 147 -13.34 -4.13 -5.32
N GLY A 148 -12.20 -4.55 -4.76
CA GLY A 148 -10.89 -4.27 -5.31
C GLY A 148 -10.36 -2.85 -5.06
N MET A 149 -11.20 -1.90 -4.64
CA MET A 149 -10.73 -0.58 -4.26
C MET A 149 -9.97 -0.63 -2.94
N SER A 150 -8.84 0.04 -2.89
CA SER A 150 -8.00 0.17 -1.70
C SER A 150 -7.80 1.64 -1.35
N TYR A 151 -7.35 1.93 -0.13
CA TYR A 151 -7.01 3.30 0.27
C TYR A 151 -6.01 3.95 -0.70
N SER A 152 -5.01 3.22 -1.17
CA SER A 152 -4.04 3.74 -2.15
C SER A 152 -4.69 4.05 -3.51
N THR A 153 -5.70 3.26 -3.93
CA THR A 153 -6.46 3.53 -5.17
C THR A 153 -7.33 4.77 -5.01
N VAL A 154 -7.99 4.91 -3.85
CA VAL A 154 -8.81 6.09 -3.54
C VAL A 154 -7.94 7.35 -3.45
N LEU A 155 -6.79 7.30 -2.76
CA LEU A 155 -5.85 8.41 -2.71
C LEU A 155 -5.34 8.81 -4.11
N ALA A 156 -5.04 7.83 -4.97
CA ALA A 156 -4.68 8.12 -6.36
C ALA A 156 -5.81 8.81 -7.12
N LEU A 157 -7.06 8.41 -6.89
CA LEU A 157 -8.22 9.06 -7.49
C LEU A 157 -8.39 10.49 -6.96
N MET A 158 -8.24 10.69 -5.65
CA MET A 158 -8.32 12.02 -5.01
C MET A 158 -7.26 12.96 -5.56
N SER A 159 -6.00 12.49 -5.67
CA SER A 159 -4.86 13.32 -6.08
C SER A 159 -4.82 13.61 -7.58
N GLU A 160 -5.20 12.65 -8.43
CA GLU A 160 -5.08 12.80 -9.90
C GLU A 160 -6.31 13.47 -10.53
N VAL A 161 -7.47 13.34 -9.93
CA VAL A 161 -8.75 13.78 -10.53
C VAL A 161 -9.58 14.60 -9.55
N GLY A 162 -9.80 14.10 -8.34
CA GLY A 162 -10.72 14.67 -7.38
C GLY A 162 -12.19 14.66 -7.86
N LEU A 163 -13.09 15.16 -7.03
CA LEU A 163 -14.52 15.17 -7.36
C LEU A 163 -14.82 16.08 -8.55
N GLU A 164 -14.29 17.29 -8.54
CA GLU A 164 -14.52 18.28 -9.62
C GLU A 164 -13.94 17.81 -10.97
N GLY A 165 -12.83 17.09 -10.93
CA GLY A 165 -12.28 16.47 -12.14
C GLY A 165 -13.16 15.38 -12.70
N ILE A 166 -13.74 14.52 -11.83
CA ILE A 166 -14.67 13.45 -12.24
C ILE A 166 -15.91 14.03 -12.88
N ARG A 167 -16.48 15.10 -12.32
CA ARG A 167 -17.69 15.77 -12.84
C ARG A 167 -17.53 16.35 -14.25
N LYS A 168 -16.29 16.63 -14.69
CA LYS A 168 -16.03 17.10 -16.06
C LYS A 168 -16.23 16.02 -17.12
N PHE A 169 -16.22 14.76 -16.75
CA PHE A 169 -16.45 13.66 -17.69
C PHE A 169 -17.95 13.41 -17.89
N LYS A 170 -18.43 13.59 -19.11
CA LYS A 170 -19.85 13.39 -19.45
C LYS A 170 -20.33 11.96 -19.20
N THR A 171 -19.46 10.98 -19.32
CA THR A 171 -19.77 9.54 -19.13
C THR A 171 -18.58 8.78 -18.58
N ALA A 172 -18.84 7.61 -17.98
CA ALA A 172 -17.80 6.68 -17.55
C ALA A 172 -16.87 6.25 -18.71
N LYS A 173 -17.40 6.18 -19.97
CA LYS A 173 -16.57 5.88 -21.15
C LYS A 173 -15.56 6.98 -21.45
N HIS A 174 -15.90 8.26 -21.28
CA HIS A 174 -14.96 9.37 -21.43
C HIS A 174 -13.87 9.31 -20.37
N PHE A 175 -14.21 8.99 -19.12
CA PHE A 175 -13.24 8.80 -18.05
C PHE A 175 -12.30 7.62 -18.34
N ALA A 176 -12.83 6.46 -18.73
CA ALA A 176 -12.04 5.29 -19.10
C ALA A 176 -11.11 5.56 -20.30
N SER A 177 -11.57 6.35 -21.28
CA SER A 177 -10.76 6.75 -22.44
C SER A 177 -9.65 7.71 -22.05
N TRP A 178 -9.93 8.69 -21.16
CA TRP A 178 -8.90 9.58 -20.62
C TRP A 178 -7.83 8.82 -19.85
N LEU A 179 -8.22 7.82 -19.07
CA LEU A 179 -7.30 6.90 -18.39
C LEU A 179 -6.56 5.98 -19.35
N ARG A 180 -6.88 6.01 -20.64
CA ARG A 180 -6.34 5.06 -21.65
C ARG A 180 -6.57 3.59 -21.25
N LEU A 181 -7.72 3.30 -20.68
CA LEU A 181 -8.18 1.94 -20.37
C LEU A 181 -9.06 1.36 -21.48
N ALA A 182 -9.73 2.21 -22.24
CA ALA A 182 -10.54 1.80 -23.38
C ALA A 182 -9.65 1.44 -24.59
N PRO A 183 -9.93 0.31 -25.28
CA PRO A 183 -9.21 -0.06 -26.48
C PRO A 183 -9.52 0.89 -27.64
N ASN A 184 -8.51 1.20 -28.46
CA ASN A 184 -8.69 1.95 -29.71
C ASN A 184 -8.88 0.96 -30.85
N ASN A 185 -10.12 0.52 -31.04
CA ASN A 185 -10.45 -0.47 -32.06
C ASN A 185 -10.32 0.13 -33.46
N LYS A 186 -9.43 -0.46 -34.28
CA LYS A 186 -9.36 -0.20 -35.70
C LYS A 186 -10.17 -1.27 -36.42
N VAL A 187 -11.21 -0.86 -37.12
CA VAL A 187 -12.11 -1.77 -37.84
C VAL A 187 -12.04 -1.45 -39.35
N SER A 188 -11.96 -2.45 -40.17
CA SER A 188 -12.07 -2.34 -41.65
C SER A 188 -12.84 -3.54 -42.19
N GLY A 189 -13.80 -3.29 -43.08
CA GLY A 189 -14.63 -4.36 -43.67
C GLY A 189 -15.37 -5.20 -42.62
N GLY A 190 -15.80 -4.61 -41.52
CA GLY A 190 -16.47 -5.32 -40.42
C GLY A 190 -15.52 -6.17 -39.52
N LYS A 191 -14.23 -6.22 -39.81
CA LYS A 191 -13.25 -6.96 -39.03
C LYS A 191 -12.42 -6.03 -38.13
N VAL A 192 -12.23 -6.41 -36.87
CA VAL A 192 -11.35 -5.69 -35.94
C VAL A 192 -9.90 -5.98 -36.30
N LEU A 193 -9.19 -4.97 -36.85
CA LEU A 193 -7.77 -5.07 -37.20
C LEU A 193 -6.85 -4.91 -35.98
N SER A 194 -7.27 -4.14 -35.00
CA SER A 194 -6.50 -3.91 -33.75
C SER A 194 -7.43 -3.44 -32.66
N SER A 195 -7.22 -3.97 -31.44
CA SER A 195 -7.87 -3.53 -30.20
C SER A 195 -6.85 -3.04 -29.16
N LYS A 196 -5.71 -2.52 -29.63
CA LYS A 196 -4.64 -2.06 -28.72
C LYS A 196 -5.08 -0.85 -27.90
N VAL A 197 -4.78 -0.91 -26.60
CA VAL A 197 -4.94 0.23 -25.69
C VAL A 197 -3.85 1.26 -25.99
N PRO A 198 -4.17 2.58 -26.02
CA PRO A 198 -3.17 3.63 -26.23
C PRO A 198 -2.02 3.56 -25.23
N LYS A 199 -0.79 3.76 -25.70
CA LYS A 199 0.41 3.82 -24.84
C LYS A 199 0.33 5.03 -23.89
N GLY A 200 0.89 4.90 -22.75
CA GLY A 200 0.97 5.91 -21.69
C GLY A 200 0.51 5.34 -20.36
N SER A 201 1.10 5.87 -19.29
CA SER A 201 0.76 5.49 -17.92
C SER A 201 0.43 6.74 -17.12
N ASN A 202 -0.56 6.63 -16.24
CA ASN A 202 -0.72 7.48 -15.09
C ASN A 202 -0.95 6.61 -13.84
N ARG A 203 -0.77 7.17 -12.67
CA ARG A 203 -0.85 6.42 -11.40
C ARG A 203 -2.23 5.81 -11.20
N LEU A 204 -3.28 6.56 -11.50
CA LEU A 204 -4.66 6.09 -11.36
C LEU A 204 -4.99 4.94 -12.30
N LYS A 205 -4.51 4.96 -13.55
CA LYS A 205 -4.64 3.83 -14.48
C LYS A 205 -4.05 2.55 -13.88
N ILE A 206 -2.83 2.66 -13.32
CA ILE A 206 -2.14 1.51 -12.72
C ILE A 206 -2.91 1.01 -11.50
N ALA A 207 -3.36 1.92 -10.62
CA ALA A 207 -4.13 1.59 -9.43
C ALA A 207 -5.44 0.87 -9.78
N LEU A 208 -6.21 1.36 -10.76
CA LEU A 208 -7.47 0.74 -11.18
C LEU A 208 -7.26 -0.62 -11.87
N ARG A 209 -6.18 -0.79 -12.64
CA ARG A 209 -5.82 -2.11 -13.18
C ARG A 209 -5.49 -3.11 -12.08
N ASN A 210 -4.76 -2.68 -11.05
CA ASN A 210 -4.46 -3.53 -9.90
C ASN A 210 -5.73 -3.87 -9.13
N ALA A 211 -6.67 -2.92 -8.97
CA ALA A 211 -7.97 -3.17 -8.39
C ALA A 211 -8.75 -4.23 -9.17
N ALA A 212 -8.82 -4.12 -10.50
CA ALA A 212 -9.48 -5.11 -11.35
C ALA A 212 -8.83 -6.50 -11.24
N ASN A 213 -7.48 -6.58 -11.23
CA ASN A 213 -6.79 -7.85 -11.01
C ASN A 213 -7.06 -8.43 -9.62
N ALA A 214 -7.18 -7.59 -8.58
CA ALA A 214 -7.54 -8.05 -7.25
C ALA A 214 -8.96 -8.66 -7.22
N ILE A 215 -9.90 -8.06 -7.94
CA ILE A 215 -11.26 -8.60 -8.10
C ILE A 215 -11.22 -9.98 -8.77
N GLY A 216 -10.45 -10.13 -9.87
CA GLY A 216 -10.30 -11.42 -10.55
C GLY A 216 -9.73 -12.53 -9.66
N ASN A 217 -8.94 -12.19 -8.64
CA ASN A 217 -8.33 -13.13 -7.70
C ASN A 217 -9.16 -13.36 -6.42
N LEU A 218 -10.34 -12.79 -6.29
CA LEU A 218 -11.23 -13.08 -5.15
C LEU A 218 -11.61 -14.56 -5.14
N LYS A 219 -11.75 -15.14 -3.95
CA LYS A 219 -12.18 -16.53 -3.78
C LYS A 219 -13.69 -16.67 -3.99
N ASP A 220 -14.43 -15.72 -3.44
CA ASP A 220 -15.88 -15.74 -3.46
C ASP A 220 -16.40 -15.16 -4.79
N SER A 221 -17.48 -15.74 -5.33
CA SER A 221 -18.15 -15.21 -6.51
C SER A 221 -18.83 -13.89 -6.18
N THR A 222 -18.54 -12.87 -6.98
CA THR A 222 -19.16 -11.57 -6.89
C THR A 222 -19.50 -11.06 -8.30
N PRO A 223 -20.46 -10.16 -8.45
CA PRO A 223 -20.84 -9.68 -9.77
C PRO A 223 -19.66 -9.10 -10.59
N LEU A 224 -18.75 -8.38 -9.95
CA LEU A 224 -17.57 -7.82 -10.63
C LEU A 224 -16.54 -8.90 -10.98
N ARG A 225 -16.32 -9.89 -10.10
CA ARG A 225 -15.44 -11.02 -10.39
C ARG A 225 -15.99 -11.85 -11.54
N ASP A 226 -17.27 -12.17 -11.52
CA ASP A 226 -17.90 -12.97 -12.56
C ASP A 226 -17.91 -12.25 -13.91
N PHE A 227 -18.06 -10.92 -13.90
CA PHE A 227 -17.87 -10.10 -15.08
C PHE A 227 -16.42 -10.15 -15.59
N PHE A 228 -15.42 -10.03 -14.68
CA PHE A 228 -13.99 -10.11 -15.02
C PHE A 228 -13.63 -11.41 -15.73
N HIS A 229 -14.19 -12.55 -15.28
CA HIS A 229 -13.91 -13.85 -15.87
C HIS A 229 -14.71 -14.16 -17.14
N ARG A 230 -15.70 -13.33 -17.49
CA ARG A 230 -16.50 -13.48 -18.71
C ARG A 230 -15.88 -12.81 -19.93
N ILE A 231 -14.97 -11.86 -19.71
CA ILE A 231 -14.26 -11.11 -20.75
C ILE A 231 -13.00 -11.85 -21.20
#